data_cb06343c15ce03e11fc7d1ea3a2624cd
#
_entry.id   cb06343c15ce03e11fc7d1ea3a2624cd
#
_cell.length_a   1.000
_cell.length_b   1.000
_cell.length_c   1.000
_cell.angle_alpha   90.00
_cell.angle_beta   90.00
_cell.angle_gamma   90.00
#
_symmetry.space_group_name_H-M   'P 1'
#
loop_
_entity.id
_entity.type
_entity.pdbx_description
1 polymer ?
#
loop_
_entity_poly.entity_id
_entity_poly.type
_entity_poly.pdbx_seq_one_letter_code
_entity_poly.pdbx_strand_id
1 'polypeptide(L)'
;MYDFKSKDVFDFASFIGAETKQKGNELFFKYCPQCHGGGGDKDTFSVNLQTGAFKCFRASCDYHGHFVELARDFGYKLEDEQERKYRRLPQPKIESKPKAIEYLESRGISAEVAKRYKITTQTHNENILVFPFYDDQNVLQFVKYRKTNFDKRFDKNKEWCEAETMPILFGMVQCEDFTRLVITEGQLDSLSLATCGIKNAVSVPTGALGFTWLANCWDWINKFQEVVVFGDYEKGKITLIETLEKRLQMKVKCVRPQDYLCEKDANDILRKYGKEAIIRAVEGAELRDVKYVKRLATVEAVNLRDLPKIRTGIRPLDRVCGGLLRGHVVLLSGKRGEGKSTFMSQLVAEAIEQDNAVFVYSGELPNYHFKNWLDLQIAGANHICTIRNEYNDEEYYLTEGCVKKINAWYYDRAFIFDNSAVSDDEYEGLIKVMVDAICRYDIKLVCIDNLMTAMDGDPNTDIYRQQSAFVKKLEKLAQQYDVAIILVAHPKKTNAAFDNDTVSGSSDITNAVSFVFNYQRADEGDECNSYLMVTKNRMNGKLMTGDNAIPLYYSQKSKRISANPNEVKEYGCFKSAEKYDDLEWDIL
;
A
#
# COMPACT_ATOMS: atom_id res chain seq x y z
N MET A 1 -9.69 -25.22 14.20
CA MET A 1 -10.18 -24.31 13.11
C MET A 1 -11.56 -23.93 13.55
N TYR A 2 -11.83 -22.65 13.74
CA TYR A 2 -13.14 -22.16 14.19
C TYR A 2 -14.23 -22.58 13.20
N ASP A 3 -15.27 -23.19 13.71
CA ASP A 3 -16.46 -23.54 12.94
C ASP A 3 -17.45 -22.39 13.09
N PHE A 4 -17.69 -21.67 12.01
CA PHE A 4 -18.49 -20.45 12.01
C PHE A 4 -19.93 -20.73 12.42
N LYS A 5 -20.44 -19.98 13.40
CA LYS A 5 -21.82 -20.04 13.87
C LYS A 5 -22.49 -18.69 13.71
N SER A 6 -23.62 -18.63 13.05
CA SER A 6 -24.40 -17.39 12.89
C SER A 6 -24.73 -16.71 14.22
N LYS A 7 -24.90 -17.45 15.30
CA LYS A 7 -25.13 -16.93 16.65
C LYS A 7 -24.03 -15.98 17.09
N ASP A 8 -22.75 -16.31 16.79
CA ASP A 8 -21.61 -15.51 17.25
C ASP A 8 -21.61 -14.09 16.63
N VAL A 9 -22.23 -13.92 15.45
CA VAL A 9 -22.38 -12.59 14.82
C VAL A 9 -23.36 -11.72 15.61
N PHE A 10 -24.44 -12.29 16.14
CA PHE A 10 -25.40 -11.57 16.98
C PHE A 10 -24.80 -11.23 18.34
N ASP A 11 -24.04 -12.18 18.92
CA ASP A 11 -23.38 -11.97 20.21
C ASP A 11 -22.27 -10.91 20.07
N PHE A 12 -21.51 -10.93 18.96
CA PHE A 12 -20.56 -9.88 18.61
C PHE A 12 -21.24 -8.51 18.43
N ALA A 13 -22.36 -8.46 17.73
CA ALA A 13 -23.11 -7.21 17.54
C ALA A 13 -23.54 -6.62 18.89
N SER A 14 -24.00 -7.48 19.79
CA SER A 14 -24.35 -7.09 21.18
C SER A 14 -23.13 -6.63 21.96
N PHE A 15 -21.99 -7.31 21.81
CA PHE A 15 -20.73 -6.97 22.46
C PHE A 15 -20.24 -5.57 22.09
N ILE A 16 -20.31 -5.19 20.80
CA ILE A 16 -19.92 -3.85 20.34
C ILE A 16 -21.03 -2.81 20.45
N GLY A 17 -22.19 -3.18 21.01
CA GLY A 17 -23.34 -2.28 21.15
C GLY A 17 -23.97 -1.83 19.83
N ALA A 18 -23.87 -2.63 18.78
CA ALA A 18 -24.35 -2.28 17.46
C ALA A 18 -25.86 -2.55 17.28
N GLU A 19 -26.58 -1.59 16.71
CA GLU A 19 -27.93 -1.81 16.20
C GLU A 19 -27.85 -2.59 14.88
N THR A 20 -28.61 -3.70 14.78
CA THR A 20 -28.58 -4.58 13.63
C THR A 20 -29.96 -4.86 13.05
N LYS A 21 -29.99 -5.23 11.75
CA LYS A 21 -31.18 -5.66 11.05
C LYS A 21 -30.87 -6.83 10.13
N GLN A 22 -31.56 -7.95 10.30
CA GLN A 22 -31.37 -9.09 9.40
C GLN A 22 -32.23 -8.94 8.14
N LYS A 23 -31.63 -9.21 6.98
CA LYS A 23 -32.28 -9.34 5.68
C LYS A 23 -31.74 -10.60 4.99
N GLY A 24 -32.56 -11.64 4.90
CA GLY A 24 -32.12 -12.94 4.36
C GLY A 24 -30.95 -13.51 5.17
N ASN A 25 -29.86 -13.81 4.49
CA ASN A 25 -28.65 -14.35 5.10
C ASN A 25 -27.64 -13.27 5.58
N GLU A 26 -27.99 -11.99 5.43
CA GLU A 26 -27.12 -10.88 5.84
C GLU A 26 -27.62 -10.24 7.13
N LEU A 27 -26.73 -10.04 8.09
CA LEU A 27 -26.95 -9.19 9.25
C LEU A 27 -26.32 -7.83 8.99
N PHE A 28 -27.14 -6.83 8.75
CA PHE A 28 -26.73 -5.46 8.52
C PHE A 28 -26.54 -4.71 9.84
N PHE A 29 -25.48 -3.95 9.93
CA PHE A 29 -25.16 -3.05 11.03
C PHE A 29 -25.49 -1.62 10.61
N LYS A 30 -26.12 -0.87 11.51
CA LYS A 30 -26.46 0.54 11.28
C LYS A 30 -25.23 1.38 10.94
N TYR A 31 -24.09 1.07 11.55
CA TYR A 31 -22.80 1.70 11.32
C TYR A 31 -21.73 0.64 11.11
N CYS A 32 -20.79 0.92 10.23
CA CYS A 32 -19.59 0.08 10.10
C CYS A 32 -18.74 0.20 11.36
N PRO A 33 -18.36 -0.91 12.01
CA PRO A 33 -17.54 -0.87 13.22
C PRO A 33 -16.18 -0.18 13.00
N GLN A 34 -15.61 -0.32 11.82
CA GLN A 34 -14.30 0.22 11.48
C GLN A 34 -14.31 1.72 11.16
N CYS A 35 -15.24 2.19 10.33
CA CYS A 35 -15.24 3.59 9.89
C CYS A 35 -16.32 4.45 10.54
N HIS A 36 -17.17 3.86 11.39
CA HIS A 36 -18.34 4.50 12.01
C HIS A 36 -19.25 5.23 11.02
N GLY A 37 -19.12 4.90 9.73
CA GLY A 37 -19.95 5.45 8.68
C GLY A 37 -21.24 4.68 8.54
N GLY A 38 -22.32 5.40 8.34
CA GLY A 38 -23.70 4.92 8.30
C GLY A 38 -24.59 6.01 8.86
N GLY A 39 -25.82 5.68 9.12
CA GLY A 39 -26.80 6.66 9.56
C GLY A 39 -27.65 7.14 8.39
N GLY A 40 -28.95 7.17 8.57
CA GLY A 40 -29.96 7.28 7.52
C GLY A 40 -30.48 5.92 7.09
N ASP A 41 -31.15 5.86 5.96
CA ASP A 41 -31.89 4.66 5.52
C ASP A 41 -31.01 3.57 4.86
N LYS A 42 -29.68 3.71 4.87
CA LYS A 42 -28.78 2.77 4.19
C LYS A 42 -27.86 2.07 5.19
N ASP A 43 -28.07 0.76 5.30
CA ASP A 43 -27.19 -0.16 5.98
C ASP A 43 -25.83 -0.19 5.23
N THR A 44 -24.72 0.13 5.91
CA THR A 44 -23.40 0.31 5.26
C THR A 44 -22.40 -0.79 5.56
N PHE A 45 -22.77 -1.75 6.41
CA PHE A 45 -21.92 -2.86 6.77
C PHE A 45 -22.78 -4.10 7.00
N SER A 46 -22.36 -5.25 6.49
CA SER A 46 -23.06 -6.51 6.76
C SER A 46 -22.07 -7.65 7.04
N VAL A 47 -22.62 -8.67 7.69
CA VAL A 47 -21.96 -9.97 7.89
C VAL A 47 -22.90 -11.05 7.36
N ASN A 48 -22.39 -11.90 6.49
CA ASN A 48 -23.15 -13.03 5.97
C ASN A 48 -23.25 -14.15 7.01
N LEU A 49 -24.47 -14.52 7.39
CA LEU A 49 -24.75 -15.49 8.45
C LEU A 49 -24.48 -16.94 8.06
N GLN A 50 -24.23 -17.24 6.79
CA GLN A 50 -23.89 -18.60 6.33
C GLN A 50 -22.37 -18.76 6.16
N THR A 51 -21.73 -17.76 5.60
CA THR A 51 -20.29 -17.86 5.24
C THR A 51 -19.38 -17.17 6.23
N GLY A 52 -19.91 -16.27 7.06
CA GLY A 52 -19.10 -15.42 7.94
C GLY A 52 -18.36 -14.29 7.21
N ALA A 53 -18.55 -14.12 5.92
CA ALA A 53 -17.95 -13.00 5.19
C ALA A 53 -18.59 -11.68 5.65
N PHE A 54 -17.76 -10.65 5.83
CA PHE A 54 -18.26 -9.31 6.16
C PHE A 54 -17.72 -8.27 5.18
N LYS A 55 -18.48 -7.20 4.99
CA LYS A 55 -18.10 -6.10 4.11
C LYS A 55 -18.70 -4.76 4.52
N CYS A 56 -17.90 -3.71 4.42
CA CYS A 56 -18.38 -2.33 4.44
C CYS A 56 -18.63 -1.86 3.01
N PHE A 57 -19.85 -1.42 2.71
CA PHE A 57 -20.26 -0.95 1.38
C PHE A 57 -19.87 0.50 1.08
N ARG A 58 -19.12 1.14 1.97
CA ARG A 58 -18.62 2.49 1.73
C ARG A 58 -17.30 2.43 0.97
N ALA A 59 -17.26 3.01 -0.22
CA ALA A 59 -16.06 3.06 -1.07
C ALA A 59 -14.82 3.67 -0.39
N SER A 60 -15.01 4.46 0.69
CA SER A 60 -13.92 5.07 1.45
C SER A 60 -13.41 4.22 2.60
N CYS A 61 -14.01 3.05 2.86
CA CYS A 61 -13.68 2.20 4.02
C CYS A 61 -13.01 0.90 3.61
N ASP A 62 -13.55 0.23 2.60
CA ASP A 62 -13.10 -1.07 2.06
C ASP A 62 -12.73 -2.14 3.13
N TYR A 63 -13.43 -2.08 4.29
CA TYR A 63 -13.22 -3.05 5.37
C TYR A 63 -14.04 -4.29 5.10
N HIS A 64 -13.37 -5.39 4.75
CA HIS A 64 -13.97 -6.67 4.42
C HIS A 64 -13.09 -7.82 4.91
N GLY A 65 -13.65 -9.02 5.00
CA GLY A 65 -12.93 -10.21 5.45
C GLY A 65 -13.87 -11.29 5.97
N HIS A 66 -13.35 -12.18 6.81
CA HIS A 66 -14.12 -13.22 7.47
C HIS A 66 -14.38 -12.86 8.94
N PHE A 67 -15.51 -13.33 9.50
CA PHE A 67 -15.98 -13.02 10.86
C PHE A 67 -14.93 -13.25 11.96
N VAL A 68 -14.06 -14.23 11.79
CA VAL A 68 -12.93 -14.47 12.71
C VAL A 68 -11.98 -13.26 12.78
N GLU A 69 -11.75 -12.61 11.65
CA GLU A 69 -10.91 -11.41 11.57
C GLU A 69 -11.63 -10.22 12.21
N LEU A 70 -12.94 -10.08 11.91
CA LEU A 70 -13.79 -9.06 12.53
C LEU A 70 -13.81 -9.20 14.06
N ALA A 71 -14.06 -10.41 14.57
CA ALA A 71 -14.06 -10.69 15.99
C ALA A 71 -12.72 -10.36 16.65
N ARG A 72 -11.62 -10.73 16.01
CA ARG A 72 -10.26 -10.45 16.48
C ARG A 72 -9.94 -8.96 16.49
N ASP A 73 -10.33 -8.24 15.44
CA ASP A 73 -10.04 -6.80 15.30
C ASP A 73 -10.74 -5.97 16.39
N PHE A 74 -11.85 -6.46 16.92
CA PHE A 74 -12.62 -5.80 18.00
C PHE A 74 -12.50 -6.51 19.35
N GLY A 75 -11.59 -7.47 19.50
CA GLY A 75 -11.33 -8.16 20.78
C GLY A 75 -12.44 -9.08 21.26
N TYR A 76 -13.37 -9.47 20.36
CA TYR A 76 -14.41 -10.44 20.69
C TYR A 76 -13.86 -11.86 20.69
N LYS A 77 -14.05 -12.61 21.79
CA LYS A 77 -13.59 -14.01 21.92
C LYS A 77 -14.66 -14.96 21.39
N LEU A 78 -14.29 -15.76 20.39
CA LEU A 78 -15.14 -16.82 19.88
C LEU A 78 -15.02 -18.06 20.78
N GLU A 79 -16.16 -18.64 21.22
CA GLU A 79 -16.18 -19.77 22.17
C GLU A 79 -15.46 -21.04 21.66
N ASP A 80 -15.45 -21.23 20.33
CA ASP A 80 -14.76 -22.36 19.67
C ASP A 80 -13.44 -21.98 18.99
N GLU A 81 -12.97 -20.74 19.14
CA GLU A 81 -11.62 -20.42 18.77
C GLU A 81 -10.75 -21.31 19.67
N GLN A 82 -10.16 -22.38 19.08
CA GLN A 82 -9.12 -23.11 19.78
C GLN A 82 -8.18 -22.03 20.31
N GLU A 83 -8.21 -21.80 21.64
CA GLU A 83 -7.23 -20.94 22.29
C GLU A 83 -5.93 -21.31 21.64
N ARG A 84 -5.29 -20.35 20.93
CA ARG A 84 -3.92 -20.58 20.47
C ARG A 84 -3.23 -21.07 21.72
N LYS A 85 -2.89 -22.38 21.79
CA LYS A 85 -2.29 -22.95 22.98
C LYS A 85 -0.90 -22.37 23.07
N TYR A 86 -0.84 -21.17 23.62
CA TYR A 86 0.42 -20.56 23.95
C TYR A 86 1.10 -21.45 24.97
N ARG A 87 2.37 -21.67 24.77
CA ARG A 87 3.19 -22.41 25.72
C ARG A 87 3.21 -21.65 27.05
N ARG A 88 2.83 -22.29 28.14
CA ARG A 88 2.98 -21.71 29.48
C ARG A 88 4.46 -21.63 29.82
N LEU A 89 4.91 -20.41 30.17
CA LEU A 89 6.27 -20.20 30.60
C LEU A 89 6.44 -20.62 32.06
N PRO A 90 7.62 -21.18 32.47
CA PRO A 90 7.99 -21.28 33.86
C PRO A 90 7.91 -19.92 34.55
N GLN A 91 7.60 -19.91 35.84
CA GLN A 91 7.49 -18.66 36.63
C GLN A 91 8.71 -18.50 37.54
N PRO A 92 9.93 -18.25 37.02
CA PRO A 92 11.12 -18.14 37.83
C PRO A 92 11.13 -16.82 38.58
N LYS A 93 11.80 -16.78 39.71
CA LYS A 93 12.15 -15.51 40.36
C LYS A 93 13.26 -14.85 39.55
N ILE A 94 12.92 -13.81 38.79
CA ILE A 94 13.88 -13.08 37.97
C ILE A 94 14.42 -11.91 38.79
N GLU A 95 15.75 -11.84 38.91
CA GLU A 95 16.47 -10.71 39.50
C GLU A 95 17.35 -10.03 38.45
N SER A 96 17.45 -8.72 38.54
CA SER A 96 18.26 -7.93 37.61
C SER A 96 19.75 -8.13 37.88
N LYS A 97 20.47 -8.56 36.89
CA LYS A 97 21.94 -8.72 36.96
C LYS A 97 22.65 -7.36 36.77
N PRO A 98 23.85 -7.21 37.35
CA PRO A 98 24.63 -5.96 37.24
C PRO A 98 24.83 -5.49 35.81
N LYS A 99 25.12 -6.38 34.89
CA LYS A 99 25.35 -6.09 33.48
C LYS A 99 24.13 -5.50 32.77
N ALA A 100 22.92 -5.97 33.14
CA ALA A 100 21.69 -5.41 32.61
C ALA A 100 21.46 -3.99 33.14
N ILE A 101 21.74 -3.76 34.42
CA ILE A 101 21.62 -2.44 35.07
C ILE A 101 22.58 -1.47 34.43
N GLU A 102 23.86 -1.83 34.29
CA GLU A 102 24.89 -1.01 33.68
C GLU A 102 24.51 -0.57 32.25
N TYR A 103 24.03 -1.50 31.43
CA TYR A 103 23.55 -1.17 30.10
C TYR A 103 22.38 -0.18 30.12
N LEU A 104 21.40 -0.39 30.99
CA LEU A 104 20.22 0.48 31.07
C LEU A 104 20.60 1.88 31.60
N GLU A 105 21.53 1.97 32.56
CA GLU A 105 22.06 3.25 33.04
C GLU A 105 22.81 4.01 31.93
N SER A 106 23.54 3.29 31.06
CA SER A 106 24.16 3.89 29.87
C SER A 106 23.15 4.46 28.87
N ARG A 107 21.89 4.00 28.95
CA ARG A 107 20.74 4.48 28.17
C ARG A 107 19.91 5.52 28.96
N GLY A 108 20.35 6.00 30.11
CA GLY A 108 19.65 6.98 30.95
C GLY A 108 18.50 6.40 31.78
N ILE A 109 18.37 5.07 31.82
CA ILE A 109 17.30 4.36 32.56
C ILE A 109 17.84 4.00 33.95
N SER A 110 17.08 4.37 35.02
CA SER A 110 17.54 4.18 36.38
C SER A 110 17.63 2.73 36.82
N ALA A 111 18.60 2.40 37.69
CA ALA A 111 18.74 1.07 38.27
C ALA A 111 17.48 0.61 39.03
N GLU A 112 16.72 1.51 39.61
CA GLU A 112 15.46 1.24 40.31
C GLU A 112 14.41 0.71 39.30
N VAL A 113 14.25 1.38 38.16
CA VAL A 113 13.35 0.96 37.09
C VAL A 113 13.80 -0.39 36.52
N ALA A 114 15.10 -0.58 36.28
CA ALA A 114 15.64 -1.87 35.81
C ALA A 114 15.22 -3.03 36.71
N LYS A 115 15.34 -2.85 38.04
CA LYS A 115 14.94 -3.83 39.06
C LYS A 115 13.43 -4.01 39.14
N ARG A 116 12.65 -2.93 39.11
CA ARG A 116 11.17 -2.97 39.13
C ARG A 116 10.59 -3.75 37.97
N TYR A 117 11.18 -3.61 36.78
CA TYR A 117 10.77 -4.31 35.56
C TYR A 117 11.46 -5.67 35.39
N LYS A 118 12.30 -6.09 36.35
CA LYS A 118 13.01 -7.37 36.39
C LYS A 118 13.87 -7.62 35.11
N ILE A 119 14.45 -6.55 34.55
CA ILE A 119 15.31 -6.69 33.36
C ILE A 119 16.60 -7.39 33.77
N THR A 120 16.99 -8.41 33.03
CA THR A 120 18.18 -9.20 33.33
C THR A 120 18.95 -9.55 32.05
N THR A 121 20.01 -10.34 32.17
CA THR A 121 20.76 -10.91 31.04
C THR A 121 20.60 -12.43 31.03
N GLN A 122 20.80 -13.04 29.85
CA GLN A 122 20.82 -14.50 29.76
C GLN A 122 21.94 -15.09 30.65
N THR A 123 21.71 -16.32 31.10
CA THR A 123 22.65 -16.98 32.02
C THR A 123 23.99 -17.28 31.35
N HIS A 124 23.98 -17.64 30.07
CA HIS A 124 25.18 -18.03 29.32
C HIS A 124 25.74 -16.94 28.41
N ASN A 125 25.03 -15.80 28.29
CA ASN A 125 25.47 -14.68 27.47
C ASN A 125 24.98 -13.33 28.03
N GLU A 126 25.81 -12.67 28.78
CA GLU A 126 25.47 -11.39 29.41
C GLU A 126 25.30 -10.23 28.43
N ASN A 127 25.69 -10.39 27.16
CA ASN A 127 25.43 -9.39 26.12
C ASN A 127 23.99 -9.50 25.54
N ILE A 128 23.17 -10.38 26.07
CA ILE A 128 21.77 -10.50 25.66
C ILE A 128 20.87 -10.09 26.83
N LEU A 129 20.20 -8.95 26.69
CA LEU A 129 19.16 -8.50 27.61
C LEU A 129 17.93 -9.38 27.47
N VAL A 130 17.27 -9.60 28.60
CA VAL A 130 16.02 -10.33 28.72
C VAL A 130 14.95 -9.40 29.25
N PHE A 131 13.89 -9.20 28.50
CA PHE A 131 12.71 -8.43 28.88
C PHE A 131 11.57 -9.39 29.17
N PRO A 132 11.22 -9.62 30.46
CA PRO A 132 10.09 -10.46 30.84
C PRO A 132 8.79 -9.64 30.80
N PHE A 133 7.76 -10.18 30.15
CA PHE A 133 6.44 -9.56 30.06
C PHE A 133 5.49 -10.28 31.00
N TYR A 134 5.05 -9.56 32.00
CA TYR A 134 4.07 -10.04 32.98
C TYR A 134 2.70 -9.41 32.70
N ASP A 135 1.65 -10.21 32.78
CA ASP A 135 0.28 -9.69 32.74
C ASP A 135 -0.09 -8.93 34.01
N ASP A 136 -1.31 -8.41 34.12
CA ASP A 136 -1.81 -7.68 35.27
C ASP A 136 -1.99 -8.56 36.53
N GLN A 137 -1.90 -9.90 36.40
CA GLN A 137 -1.89 -10.88 37.49
C GLN A 137 -0.46 -11.28 37.91
N ASN A 138 0.57 -10.61 37.38
CA ASN A 138 2.00 -10.90 37.60
C ASN A 138 2.42 -12.31 37.13
N VAL A 139 1.77 -12.85 36.08
CA VAL A 139 2.15 -14.12 35.45
C VAL A 139 3.01 -13.82 34.23
N LEU A 140 4.17 -14.49 34.10
CA LEU A 140 5.06 -14.35 32.95
C LEU A 140 4.42 -14.99 31.73
N GLN A 141 4.09 -14.19 30.71
CA GLN A 141 3.40 -14.63 29.50
C GLN A 141 4.29 -14.60 28.25
N PHE A 142 5.28 -13.70 28.22
CA PHE A 142 6.10 -13.48 27.02
C PHE A 142 7.51 -13.04 27.41
N VAL A 143 8.50 -13.37 26.58
CA VAL A 143 9.90 -12.95 26.79
C VAL A 143 10.49 -12.45 25.49
N LYS A 144 11.15 -11.30 25.56
CA LYS A 144 11.89 -10.72 24.43
C LYS A 144 13.37 -10.60 24.78
N TYR A 145 14.20 -10.83 23.79
CA TYR A 145 15.65 -10.76 23.90
C TYR A 145 16.21 -9.66 23.01
N ARG A 146 17.31 -9.02 23.45
CA ARG A 146 17.99 -7.97 22.70
C ARG A 146 19.49 -8.05 22.89
N LYS A 147 20.25 -8.06 21.80
CA LYS A 147 21.72 -7.93 21.83
C LYS A 147 22.12 -6.52 22.20
N THR A 148 23.03 -6.37 23.18
CA THR A 148 23.60 -5.07 23.57
C THR A 148 24.76 -4.63 22.66
N ASN A 149 25.46 -5.59 22.07
CA ASN A 149 26.61 -5.43 21.18
C ASN A 149 26.30 -5.81 19.73
N PHE A 150 25.09 -5.52 19.26
CA PHE A 150 24.64 -5.86 17.91
C PHE A 150 25.48 -5.17 16.83
N ASP A 151 26.06 -5.96 15.91
CA ASP A 151 26.75 -5.48 14.71
C ASP A 151 26.08 -6.05 13.44
N LYS A 152 25.52 -5.15 12.62
CA LYS A 152 24.82 -5.52 11.36
C LYS A 152 25.65 -6.36 10.39
N ARG A 153 26.99 -6.30 10.48
CA ARG A 153 27.88 -7.07 9.61
C ARG A 153 27.96 -8.54 9.97
N PHE A 154 27.70 -8.89 11.24
CA PHE A 154 27.88 -10.24 11.78
C PHE A 154 26.60 -10.83 12.34
N ASP A 155 25.65 -9.99 12.76
CA ASP A 155 24.44 -10.40 13.45
C ASP A 155 23.22 -10.36 12.54
N LYS A 156 22.54 -11.49 12.42
CA LYS A 156 21.30 -11.59 11.64
C LYS A 156 20.13 -10.82 12.29
N ASN A 157 19.99 -10.94 13.61
CA ASN A 157 18.89 -10.34 14.36
C ASN A 157 19.39 -9.57 15.58
N LYS A 158 18.91 -8.34 15.75
CA LYS A 158 19.14 -7.52 16.93
C LYS A 158 18.26 -7.94 18.11
N GLU A 159 17.03 -8.31 17.81
CA GLU A 159 15.98 -8.67 18.76
C GLU A 159 15.22 -9.92 18.29
N TRP A 160 14.75 -10.72 19.21
CA TRP A 160 13.88 -11.88 18.96
C TRP A 160 13.02 -12.17 20.18
N CYS A 161 11.98 -12.98 20.01
CA CYS A 161 11.05 -13.35 21.06
C CYS A 161 11.09 -14.84 21.31
N GLU A 162 10.69 -15.24 22.50
CA GLU A 162 10.46 -16.65 22.84
C GLU A 162 9.29 -17.20 22.01
N ALA A 163 9.50 -18.33 21.35
CA ALA A 163 8.52 -18.92 20.45
C ALA A 163 7.27 -19.44 21.18
N GLU A 164 6.12 -19.38 20.50
CA GLU A 164 4.84 -19.94 20.96
C GLU A 164 4.33 -19.37 22.30
N THR A 165 4.80 -18.20 22.71
CA THR A 165 4.38 -17.52 23.93
C THR A 165 3.31 -16.47 23.65
N MET A 166 2.48 -16.14 24.65
CA MET A 166 1.36 -15.23 24.49
C MET A 166 1.85 -13.78 24.42
N PRO A 167 1.76 -13.10 23.27
CA PRO A 167 2.18 -11.72 23.16
C PRO A 167 1.22 -10.81 23.94
N ILE A 168 1.79 -10.01 24.84
CA ILE A 168 1.10 -9.00 25.64
C ILE A 168 1.94 -7.72 25.65
N LEU A 169 1.41 -6.64 26.21
CA LEU A 169 2.18 -5.41 26.43
C LEU A 169 3.25 -5.60 27.51
N PHE A 170 4.42 -5.04 27.30
CA PHE A 170 5.47 -4.97 28.29
C PHE A 170 5.13 -3.89 29.33
N GLY A 171 5.23 -4.21 30.60
CA GLY A 171 5.01 -3.25 31.68
C GLY A 171 3.60 -3.23 32.26
N MET A 172 2.71 -4.15 31.91
CA MET A 172 1.33 -4.20 32.42
C MET A 172 1.27 -4.29 33.95
N VAL A 173 2.04 -5.19 34.55
CA VAL A 173 2.05 -5.39 36.00
C VAL A 173 2.59 -4.20 36.78
N GLN A 174 3.32 -3.28 36.15
CA GLN A 174 3.87 -2.10 36.77
C GLN A 174 2.91 -0.90 36.74
N CYS A 175 1.78 -1.00 36.05
CA CYS A 175 0.77 0.05 36.03
C CYS A 175 0.05 0.13 37.37
N GLU A 176 -0.14 1.36 37.86
CA GLU A 176 -0.66 1.62 39.23
C GLU A 176 -2.14 2.00 39.27
N ASP A 177 -2.62 2.64 38.20
CA ASP A 177 -4.00 3.12 38.10
C ASP A 177 -4.48 3.04 36.65
N PHE A 178 -5.76 3.33 36.41
CA PHE A 178 -6.37 3.29 35.07
C PHE A 178 -6.69 4.68 34.51
N THR A 179 -5.95 5.72 34.90
CA THR A 179 -6.18 7.08 34.41
C THR A 179 -5.67 7.28 32.99
N ARG A 180 -4.36 7.17 32.81
CA ARG A 180 -3.71 7.37 31.50
C ARG A 180 -2.73 6.24 31.23
N LEU A 181 -2.87 5.57 30.10
CA LEU A 181 -1.90 4.59 29.59
C LEU A 181 -1.02 5.25 28.53
N VAL A 182 0.30 5.10 28.64
CA VAL A 182 1.25 5.54 27.61
C VAL A 182 1.84 4.34 26.92
N ILE A 183 1.59 4.18 25.61
CA ILE A 183 2.04 3.06 24.80
C ILE A 183 3.21 3.51 23.92
N THR A 184 4.36 2.84 24.06
CA THR A 184 5.56 3.07 23.25
C THR A 184 5.80 1.91 22.30
N GLU A 185 6.70 2.09 21.32
CA GLU A 185 7.08 1.04 20.38
C GLU A 185 8.15 0.11 20.97
N GLY A 186 9.16 0.66 21.63
CA GLY A 186 10.27 -0.09 22.19
C GLY A 186 10.22 -0.23 23.71
N GLN A 187 10.82 -1.29 24.26
CA GLN A 187 10.91 -1.53 25.71
C GLN A 187 11.80 -0.48 26.40
N LEU A 188 12.86 -0.01 25.73
CA LEU A 188 13.71 1.05 26.27
C LEU A 188 12.95 2.36 26.42
N ASP A 189 11.99 2.62 25.54
CA ASP A 189 11.17 3.82 25.59
C ASP A 189 10.22 3.80 26.78
N SER A 190 9.51 2.69 27.01
CA SER A 190 8.65 2.57 28.19
C SER A 190 9.43 2.63 29.49
N LEU A 191 10.64 2.05 29.55
CA LEU A 191 11.53 2.17 30.72
C LEU A 191 12.04 3.60 30.92
N SER A 192 12.25 4.35 29.82
CA SER A 192 12.60 5.78 29.86
C SER A 192 11.48 6.61 30.47
N LEU A 193 10.25 6.36 30.05
CA LEU A 193 9.06 6.98 30.62
C LEU A 193 8.90 6.65 32.11
N ALA A 194 9.07 5.39 32.49
CA ALA A 194 9.02 4.95 33.87
C ALA A 194 10.11 5.65 34.75
N THR A 195 11.31 5.84 34.17
CA THR A 195 12.41 6.59 34.83
C THR A 195 12.06 8.07 35.05
N CYS A 196 11.22 8.64 34.20
CA CYS A 196 10.69 9.99 34.34
C CYS A 196 9.50 10.10 35.31
N GLY A 197 9.05 8.98 35.89
CA GLY A 197 7.92 8.96 36.82
C GLY A 197 6.55 8.79 36.16
N ILE A 198 6.51 8.48 34.86
CA ILE A 198 5.26 8.11 34.17
C ILE A 198 4.85 6.72 34.65
N LYS A 199 3.74 6.63 35.37
CA LYS A 199 3.35 5.41 36.11
C LYS A 199 2.90 4.28 35.22
N ASN A 200 2.14 4.58 34.17
CA ASN A 200 1.51 3.58 33.28
C ASN A 200 2.16 3.59 31.91
N ALA A 201 3.46 3.30 31.86
CA ALA A 201 4.26 3.23 30.64
C ALA A 201 4.42 1.77 30.19
N VAL A 202 3.91 1.44 29.01
CA VAL A 202 3.98 0.12 28.42
C VAL A 202 4.55 0.18 27.00
N SER A 203 5.03 -0.95 26.48
CA SER A 203 5.43 -1.03 25.08
C SER A 203 4.87 -2.25 24.37
N VAL A 204 4.72 -2.13 23.03
CA VAL A 204 4.31 -3.27 22.20
C VAL A 204 5.41 -4.33 22.12
N PRO A 205 5.06 -5.62 22.01
CA PRO A 205 6.06 -6.70 21.98
C PRO A 205 6.87 -6.77 20.68
N THR A 206 6.27 -6.47 19.54
CA THR A 206 6.82 -6.77 18.21
C THR A 206 6.86 -5.59 17.24
N GLY A 207 6.94 -4.36 17.74
CA GLY A 207 7.02 -3.14 16.94
C GLY A 207 5.66 -2.68 16.37
N ALA A 208 5.68 -1.58 15.60
CA ALA A 208 4.48 -0.82 15.20
C ALA A 208 3.48 -1.57 14.32
N LEU A 209 3.89 -2.62 13.62
CA LEU A 209 3.04 -3.34 12.65
C LEU A 209 2.47 -4.67 13.19
N GLY A 210 2.97 -5.16 14.33
CA GLY A 210 2.52 -6.42 14.91
C GLY A 210 1.43 -6.21 15.96
N PHE A 211 0.19 -6.61 15.69
CA PHE A 211 -0.97 -6.40 16.59
C PHE A 211 -1.56 -7.68 17.19
N THR A 212 -0.86 -8.82 17.11
CA THR A 212 -1.32 -10.09 17.71
C THR A 212 -1.52 -10.02 19.22
N TRP A 213 -0.89 -9.06 19.88
CA TRP A 213 -1.01 -8.81 21.33
C TRP A 213 -2.31 -8.10 21.70
N LEU A 214 -2.94 -7.37 20.76
CA LEU A 214 -4.07 -6.50 21.07
C LEU A 214 -5.27 -7.28 21.63
N ALA A 215 -5.59 -8.42 21.03
CA ALA A 215 -6.68 -9.28 21.53
C ALA A 215 -6.43 -9.77 22.97
N ASN A 216 -5.17 -10.03 23.32
CA ASN A 216 -4.82 -10.48 24.67
C ASN A 216 -4.82 -9.36 25.72
N CYS A 217 -4.74 -8.10 25.29
CA CYS A 217 -4.68 -6.93 26.16
C CYS A 217 -5.95 -6.06 26.08
N TRP A 218 -6.93 -6.43 25.25
CA TRP A 218 -8.09 -5.60 24.93
C TRP A 218 -8.87 -5.15 26.16
N ASP A 219 -9.31 -6.09 26.97
CA ASP A 219 -10.11 -5.79 28.17
C ASP A 219 -9.33 -4.96 29.20
N TRP A 220 -8.01 -5.17 29.26
CA TRP A 220 -7.14 -4.43 30.16
C TRP A 220 -6.94 -2.97 29.70
N ILE A 221 -6.72 -2.74 28.39
CA ILE A 221 -6.57 -1.40 27.81
C ILE A 221 -7.86 -0.60 28.00
N ASN A 222 -9.01 -1.22 27.80
CA ASN A 222 -10.31 -0.53 27.94
C ASN A 222 -10.66 -0.12 29.38
N LYS A 223 -9.88 -0.52 30.38
CA LYS A 223 -10.02 -0.01 31.74
C LYS A 223 -9.49 1.44 31.89
N PHE A 224 -8.58 1.88 31.00
CA PHE A 224 -7.99 3.21 31.07
C PHE A 224 -8.91 4.29 30.53
N GLN A 225 -8.87 5.47 31.17
CA GLN A 225 -9.66 6.62 30.75
C GLN A 225 -9.09 7.30 29.48
N GLU A 226 -7.76 7.24 29.34
CA GLU A 226 -7.02 7.87 28.24
C GLU A 226 -5.86 6.98 27.78
N VAL A 227 -5.66 6.91 26.47
CA VAL A 227 -4.48 6.29 25.86
C VAL A 227 -3.67 7.35 25.13
N VAL A 228 -2.36 7.39 25.40
CA VAL A 228 -1.38 8.23 24.72
C VAL A 228 -0.39 7.33 23.99
N VAL A 229 -0.13 7.57 22.72
CA VAL A 229 0.90 6.88 21.95
C VAL A 229 2.16 7.75 21.88
N PHE A 230 3.26 7.19 22.36
CA PHE A 230 4.61 7.73 22.20
C PHE A 230 5.43 6.75 21.37
N GLY A 231 5.08 6.60 20.09
CA GLY A 231 5.77 5.71 19.15
C GLY A 231 7.00 6.36 18.53
N ASP A 232 7.70 5.62 17.70
CA ASP A 232 8.83 6.12 16.92
C ASP A 232 8.37 7.15 15.89
N TYR A 233 9.00 8.34 15.90
CA TYR A 233 8.74 9.39 14.93
C TYR A 233 9.74 9.31 13.79
N GLU A 234 9.30 8.75 12.68
CA GLU A 234 10.13 8.57 11.48
C GLU A 234 9.45 9.13 10.23
N LYS A 235 10.20 9.84 9.40
CA LYS A 235 9.72 10.41 8.14
C LYS A 235 8.41 11.20 8.27
N GLY A 236 8.29 11.98 9.34
CA GLY A 236 7.14 12.84 9.57
C GLY A 236 5.89 12.14 10.13
N LYS A 237 5.98 10.87 10.55
CA LYS A 237 4.83 10.11 11.06
C LYS A 237 5.18 9.16 12.20
N ILE A 238 4.14 8.77 12.95
CA ILE A 238 4.17 7.74 13.98
C ILE A 238 3.31 6.57 13.51
N THR A 239 3.94 5.48 13.08
CA THR A 239 3.22 4.34 12.48
C THR A 239 2.31 3.64 13.48
N LEU A 240 2.72 3.53 14.74
CA LEU A 240 1.96 2.84 15.79
C LEU A 240 0.57 3.43 16.00
N ILE A 241 0.43 4.78 16.01
CA ILE A 241 -0.87 5.42 16.23
C ILE A 241 -1.82 5.22 15.06
N GLU A 242 -1.34 5.18 13.81
CA GLU A 242 -2.20 5.02 12.64
C GLU A 242 -3.07 3.77 12.70
N THR A 243 -2.54 2.73 13.34
CA THR A 243 -3.25 1.46 13.50
C THR A 243 -4.04 1.42 14.83
N LEU A 244 -3.47 1.90 15.94
CA LEU A 244 -4.17 1.88 17.23
C LEU A 244 -5.43 2.75 17.23
N GLU A 245 -5.38 3.92 16.59
CA GLU A 245 -6.53 4.83 16.47
C GLU A 245 -7.72 4.20 15.72
N LYS A 246 -7.43 3.31 14.77
CA LYS A 246 -8.46 2.59 14.02
C LYS A 246 -9.05 1.40 14.77
N ARG A 247 -8.28 0.81 15.68
CA ARG A 247 -8.64 -0.42 16.39
C ARG A 247 -9.24 -0.17 17.76
N LEU A 248 -8.70 0.79 18.52
CA LEU A 248 -9.24 1.14 19.84
C LEU A 248 -10.51 1.99 19.71
N GLN A 249 -11.55 1.59 20.43
CA GLN A 249 -12.85 2.30 20.43
C GLN A 249 -12.85 3.56 21.34
N MET A 250 -11.69 4.02 21.75
CA MET A 250 -11.49 5.16 22.64
C MET A 250 -10.67 6.25 21.94
N LYS A 251 -10.70 7.46 22.52
CA LYS A 251 -9.86 8.55 22.02
C LYS A 251 -8.39 8.27 22.33
N VAL A 252 -7.59 8.12 21.28
CA VAL A 252 -6.16 7.91 21.37
C VAL A 252 -5.46 9.22 21.04
N LYS A 253 -4.68 9.73 21.99
CA LYS A 253 -3.80 10.88 21.80
C LYS A 253 -2.42 10.44 21.36
N CYS A 254 -1.65 11.33 20.78
CA CYS A 254 -0.23 11.10 20.49
C CYS A 254 0.62 12.28 20.90
N VAL A 255 1.89 12.00 21.15
CA VAL A 255 2.91 13.03 21.36
C VAL A 255 3.04 13.85 20.07
N ARG A 256 3.11 15.17 20.20
CA ARG A 256 3.18 16.08 19.05
C ARG A 256 4.55 15.99 18.36
N PRO A 257 4.62 16.14 17.03
CA PRO A 257 5.90 16.11 16.31
C PRO A 257 6.99 17.04 16.84
N GLN A 258 6.60 18.24 17.29
CA GLN A 258 7.53 19.21 17.86
C GLN A 258 8.14 18.78 19.21
N ASP A 259 7.47 17.93 19.96
CA ASP A 259 7.93 17.46 21.27
C ASP A 259 8.95 16.32 21.16
N TYR A 260 9.20 15.79 19.93
CA TYR A 260 10.30 14.88 19.66
C TYR A 260 11.67 15.60 19.60
N LEU A 261 11.71 16.91 19.48
CA LEU A 261 12.94 17.72 19.50
C LEU A 261 14.00 17.24 18.49
N CYS A 262 13.56 16.79 17.33
CA CYS A 262 14.38 16.17 16.26
C CYS A 262 14.95 14.78 16.60
N GLU A 263 14.52 14.16 17.69
CA GLU A 263 14.88 12.77 18.02
C GLU A 263 13.81 11.80 17.50
N LYS A 264 14.17 10.51 17.45
CA LYS A 264 13.30 9.48 16.94
C LYS A 264 12.31 8.93 17.98
N ASP A 265 12.81 8.70 19.19
CA ASP A 265 12.11 7.94 20.22
C ASP A 265 12.27 8.57 21.62
N ALA A 266 11.50 8.05 22.57
CA ALA A 266 11.52 8.57 23.95
C ALA A 266 12.87 8.36 24.66
N ASN A 267 13.58 7.27 24.36
CA ASN A 267 14.88 7.02 24.97
C ASN A 267 15.94 8.02 24.50
N ASP A 268 15.95 8.37 23.23
CA ASP A 268 16.88 9.36 22.69
C ASP A 268 16.57 10.77 23.23
N ILE A 269 15.27 11.12 23.42
CA ILE A 269 14.87 12.37 24.08
C ILE A 269 15.34 12.40 25.53
N LEU A 270 15.14 11.32 26.29
CA LEU A 270 15.60 11.25 27.69
C LEU A 270 17.10 11.48 27.80
N ARG A 271 17.89 10.82 26.97
CA ARG A 271 19.36 10.90 26.97
C ARG A 271 19.91 12.28 26.64
N LYS A 272 19.22 13.02 25.79
CA LYS A 272 19.71 14.30 25.26
C LYS A 272 19.12 15.50 25.97
N TYR A 273 17.86 15.43 26.37
CA TYR A 273 17.11 16.57 26.90
C TYR A 273 16.58 16.37 28.32
N GLY A 274 16.73 15.16 28.87
CA GLY A 274 16.37 14.88 30.26
C GLY A 274 14.89 14.60 30.49
N LYS A 275 14.53 14.44 31.78
CA LYS A 275 13.20 14.00 32.24
C LYS A 275 12.08 14.99 31.91
N GLU A 276 12.36 16.28 32.04
CA GLU A 276 11.37 17.35 31.85
C GLU A 276 10.87 17.40 30.39
N ALA A 277 11.70 17.02 29.43
CA ALA A 277 11.29 16.94 28.02
C ALA A 277 10.27 15.82 27.82
N ILE A 278 10.51 14.65 28.41
CA ILE A 278 9.59 13.50 28.36
C ILE A 278 8.24 13.84 29.00
N ILE A 279 8.27 14.43 30.20
CA ILE A 279 7.04 14.80 30.91
C ILE A 279 6.22 15.79 30.08
N ARG A 280 6.85 16.83 29.55
CA ARG A 280 6.16 17.79 28.65
C ARG A 280 5.59 17.16 27.42
N ALA A 281 6.31 16.21 26.82
CA ALA A 281 5.84 15.49 25.62
C ALA A 281 4.57 14.67 25.92
N VAL A 282 4.52 13.97 27.04
CA VAL A 282 3.34 13.17 27.45
C VAL A 282 2.18 14.07 27.89
N GLU A 283 2.43 15.15 28.64
CA GLU A 283 1.40 16.10 29.05
C GLU A 283 0.83 16.90 27.88
N GLY A 284 1.69 17.23 26.89
CA GLY A 284 1.32 17.92 25.67
C GLY A 284 0.69 17.05 24.60
N ALA A 285 0.48 15.75 24.86
CA ALA A 285 -0.12 14.85 23.89
C ALA A 285 -1.55 15.26 23.52
N GLU A 286 -1.84 15.27 22.24
CA GLU A 286 -3.10 15.74 21.68
C GLU A 286 -3.76 14.67 20.81
N LEU A 287 -5.06 14.81 20.58
CA LEU A 287 -5.75 14.07 19.53
C LEU A 287 -5.14 14.47 18.18
N ARG A 288 -5.01 13.52 17.28
CA ARG A 288 -4.57 13.83 15.90
C ARG A 288 -5.51 14.85 15.28
N ASP A 289 -4.95 15.61 14.35
CA ASP A 289 -5.72 16.58 13.57
C ASP A 289 -6.94 15.91 12.91
N VAL A 290 -7.95 16.72 12.60
CA VAL A 290 -9.19 16.26 11.94
C VAL A 290 -8.85 15.43 10.70
N LYS A 291 -9.46 14.26 10.59
CA LYS A 291 -9.31 13.36 9.44
C LYS A 291 -9.45 14.17 8.14
N TYR A 292 -8.49 14.02 7.24
CA TYR A 292 -8.39 14.77 5.98
C TYR A 292 -7.94 16.24 6.09
N VAL A 293 -7.62 16.75 7.27
CA VAL A 293 -7.06 18.10 7.45
C VAL A 293 -5.65 17.97 8.03
N LYS A 294 -4.67 18.54 7.32
CA LYS A 294 -3.28 18.64 7.78
C LYS A 294 -2.91 20.11 7.89
N ARG A 295 -2.11 20.44 8.89
CA ARG A 295 -1.48 21.77 8.93
C ARG A 295 -0.50 21.86 7.76
N LEU A 296 -0.65 22.84 6.88
CA LEU A 296 0.20 22.97 5.68
C LEU A 296 1.70 22.99 6.03
N ALA A 297 2.06 23.58 7.16
CA ALA A 297 3.43 23.62 7.65
C ALA A 297 4.02 22.23 8.02
N THR A 298 3.17 21.21 8.21
CA THR A 298 3.60 19.83 8.50
C THR A 298 3.63 18.95 7.25
N VAL A 299 3.24 19.50 6.10
CA VAL A 299 3.31 18.78 4.82
C VAL A 299 4.75 18.81 4.33
N GLU A 300 5.35 17.63 4.20
CA GLU A 300 6.71 17.50 3.69
C GLU A 300 6.76 17.96 2.22
N ALA A 301 7.67 18.87 1.91
CA ALA A 301 7.93 19.29 0.54
C ALA A 301 8.72 18.16 -0.17
N VAL A 302 8.11 17.60 -1.19
CA VAL A 302 8.75 16.53 -1.99
C VAL A 302 9.29 17.14 -3.28
N ASN A 303 10.55 16.84 -3.59
CA ASN A 303 11.10 17.20 -4.88
C ASN A 303 10.46 16.30 -5.95
N LEU A 304 9.91 16.90 -7.01
CA LEU A 304 9.28 16.17 -8.12
C LEU A 304 10.24 15.18 -8.81
N ARG A 305 11.56 15.42 -8.71
CA ARG A 305 12.57 14.49 -9.24
C ARG A 305 12.61 13.16 -8.47
N ASP A 306 12.29 13.18 -7.20
CA ASP A 306 12.39 12.03 -6.29
C ASP A 306 11.09 11.23 -6.21
N LEU A 307 10.02 11.70 -6.87
CA LEU A 307 8.75 10.97 -6.93
C LEU A 307 8.93 9.62 -7.64
N PRO A 308 8.30 8.56 -7.10
CA PRO A 308 8.27 7.26 -7.77
C PRO A 308 7.63 7.36 -9.16
N LYS A 309 8.32 6.84 -10.17
CA LYS A 309 7.91 6.95 -11.57
C LYS A 309 8.40 5.76 -12.38
N ILE A 310 7.67 5.48 -13.46
CA ILE A 310 8.01 4.45 -14.44
C ILE A 310 8.42 5.16 -15.73
N ARG A 311 9.62 4.91 -16.22
CA ARG A 311 10.09 5.47 -17.49
C ARG A 311 9.29 4.87 -18.63
N THR A 312 8.94 5.71 -19.60
CA THR A 312 8.17 5.27 -20.78
C THR A 312 9.02 4.60 -21.85
N GLY A 313 10.34 4.74 -21.75
CA GLY A 313 11.28 4.32 -22.80
C GLY A 313 11.36 5.32 -23.96
N ILE A 314 10.44 6.28 -24.04
CA ILE A 314 10.46 7.36 -25.04
C ILE A 314 11.18 8.57 -24.43
N ARG A 315 12.48 8.69 -24.72
CA ARG A 315 13.34 9.71 -24.06
C ARG A 315 12.79 11.14 -24.12
N PRO A 316 12.25 11.66 -25.25
CA PRO A 316 11.64 12.98 -25.28
C PRO A 316 10.46 13.12 -24.32
N LEU A 317 9.59 12.10 -24.22
CA LEU A 317 8.46 12.08 -23.31
C LEU A 317 8.93 12.06 -21.84
N ASP A 318 9.90 11.21 -21.52
CA ASP A 318 10.47 11.12 -20.17
C ASP A 318 11.15 12.45 -19.75
N ARG A 319 11.77 13.17 -20.67
CA ARG A 319 12.36 14.51 -20.40
C ARG A 319 11.30 15.55 -20.04
N VAL A 320 10.12 15.46 -20.65
CA VAL A 320 9.03 16.43 -20.44
C VAL A 320 8.19 16.08 -19.21
N CYS A 321 7.79 14.81 -19.08
CA CYS A 321 6.88 14.36 -18.03
C CYS A 321 7.61 13.74 -16.82
N GLY A 322 8.88 13.40 -16.95
CA GLY A 322 9.64 12.64 -15.95
C GLY A 322 9.36 11.14 -15.97
N GLY A 323 8.47 10.66 -16.82
CA GLY A 323 7.92 9.31 -16.85
C GLY A 323 6.46 9.29 -16.40
N LEU A 324 5.91 8.09 -16.20
CA LEU A 324 4.59 7.87 -15.62
C LEU A 324 4.71 7.98 -14.10
N LEU A 325 4.24 9.07 -13.54
CA LEU A 325 4.31 9.31 -12.09
C LEU A 325 3.28 8.44 -11.37
N ARG A 326 3.71 7.76 -10.32
CA ARG A 326 2.80 7.04 -9.44
C ARG A 326 1.92 8.03 -8.67
N GLY A 327 0.71 7.63 -8.33
CA GLY A 327 -0.31 8.51 -7.76
C GLY A 327 -1.07 9.35 -8.78
N HIS A 328 -0.88 9.12 -10.09
CA HIS A 328 -1.49 9.92 -11.14
C HIS A 328 -2.10 9.10 -12.27
N VAL A 329 -3.11 9.68 -12.92
CA VAL A 329 -3.75 9.14 -14.12
C VAL A 329 -3.24 9.88 -15.37
N VAL A 330 -2.83 9.10 -16.36
CA VAL A 330 -2.49 9.55 -17.71
C VAL A 330 -3.62 9.18 -18.64
N LEU A 331 -4.22 10.15 -19.28
CA LEU A 331 -5.19 9.92 -20.35
C LEU A 331 -4.47 9.79 -21.69
N LEU A 332 -4.57 8.65 -22.34
CA LEU A 332 -4.06 8.40 -23.68
C LEU A 332 -5.22 8.51 -24.68
N SER A 333 -5.24 9.60 -25.44
CA SER A 333 -6.28 9.91 -26.42
C SER A 333 -5.76 9.78 -27.86
N GLY A 334 -6.64 9.60 -28.82
CA GLY A 334 -6.37 9.52 -30.25
C GLY A 334 -7.50 8.80 -31.00
N LYS A 335 -7.62 8.99 -32.33
CA LYS A 335 -8.66 8.35 -33.15
C LYS A 335 -8.56 6.82 -33.09
N ARG A 336 -9.62 6.15 -33.48
CA ARG A 336 -9.61 4.68 -33.59
C ARG A 336 -8.61 4.22 -34.64
N GLY A 337 -7.90 3.10 -34.36
CA GLY A 337 -6.93 2.52 -35.30
C GLY A 337 -5.59 3.24 -35.40
N GLU A 338 -5.32 4.26 -34.58
CA GLU A 338 -4.04 5.01 -34.62
C GLU A 338 -2.87 4.32 -33.90
N GLY A 339 -3.11 3.30 -33.08
CA GLY A 339 -2.05 2.55 -32.40
C GLY A 339 -1.93 2.80 -30.89
N LYS A 340 -2.94 3.38 -30.25
CA LYS A 340 -2.94 3.64 -28.79
C LYS A 340 -2.71 2.37 -27.95
N SER A 341 -3.42 1.28 -28.28
CA SER A 341 -3.27 -0.01 -27.58
C SER A 341 -1.86 -0.59 -27.77
N THR A 342 -1.27 -0.40 -28.95
CA THR A 342 0.13 -0.79 -29.25
C THR A 342 1.12 0.02 -28.43
N PHE A 343 0.90 1.33 -28.30
CA PHE A 343 1.72 2.18 -27.45
C PHE A 343 1.57 1.83 -25.98
N MET A 344 0.35 1.60 -25.52
CA MET A 344 0.07 1.18 -24.15
C MET A 344 0.73 -0.17 -23.83
N SER A 345 0.64 -1.17 -24.71
CA SER A 345 1.28 -2.48 -24.46
C SER A 345 2.81 -2.37 -24.36
N GLN A 346 3.43 -1.44 -25.10
CA GLN A 346 4.87 -1.19 -24.96
C GLN A 346 5.21 -0.55 -23.60
N LEU A 347 4.37 0.36 -23.10
CA LEU A 347 4.56 0.92 -21.74
C LEU A 347 4.46 -0.16 -20.66
N VAL A 348 3.66 -1.21 -20.88
CA VAL A 348 3.63 -2.41 -20.02
C VAL A 348 4.99 -3.12 -20.04
N ALA A 349 5.59 -3.35 -21.21
CA ALA A 349 6.91 -3.98 -21.33
C ALA A 349 7.99 -3.11 -20.62
N GLU A 350 7.93 -1.80 -20.76
CA GLU A 350 8.85 -0.86 -20.09
C GLU A 350 8.72 -0.89 -18.57
N ALA A 351 7.51 -0.99 -18.06
CA ALA A 351 7.26 -1.10 -16.62
C ALA A 351 7.82 -2.40 -16.04
N ILE A 352 7.62 -3.53 -16.73
CA ILE A 352 8.14 -4.83 -16.32
C ILE A 352 9.67 -4.84 -16.34
N GLU A 353 10.31 -4.21 -17.33
CA GLU A 353 11.77 -4.06 -17.40
C GLU A 353 12.35 -3.30 -16.21
N GLN A 354 11.58 -2.40 -15.63
CA GLN A 354 11.94 -1.63 -14.45
C GLN A 354 11.47 -2.29 -13.14
N ASP A 355 11.19 -3.59 -13.19
CA ASP A 355 10.77 -4.42 -12.05
C ASP A 355 9.45 -3.99 -11.39
N ASN A 356 8.54 -3.39 -12.18
CA ASN A 356 7.21 -3.04 -11.71
C ASN A 356 6.18 -4.08 -12.15
N ALA A 357 5.33 -4.50 -11.22
CA ALA A 357 4.17 -5.32 -11.57
C ALA A 357 3.08 -4.47 -12.22
N VAL A 358 2.42 -5.03 -13.22
CA VAL A 358 1.41 -4.35 -14.04
C VAL A 358 0.10 -5.12 -14.07
N PHE A 359 -1.01 -4.37 -14.11
CA PHE A 359 -2.35 -4.90 -14.35
C PHE A 359 -2.93 -4.28 -15.61
N VAL A 360 -3.47 -5.12 -16.49
CA VAL A 360 -4.05 -4.69 -17.76
C VAL A 360 -5.52 -5.08 -17.83
N TYR A 361 -6.37 -4.13 -18.18
CA TYR A 361 -7.73 -4.37 -18.65
C TYR A 361 -7.80 -4.06 -20.14
N SER A 362 -8.08 -5.08 -20.96
CA SER A 362 -8.28 -4.96 -22.40
C SER A 362 -9.74 -5.28 -22.73
N GLY A 363 -10.56 -4.24 -22.85
CA GLY A 363 -12.00 -4.39 -23.09
C GLY A 363 -12.39 -4.54 -24.56
N GLU A 364 -11.47 -4.24 -25.52
CA GLU A 364 -11.74 -4.32 -26.96
C GLU A 364 -11.10 -5.56 -27.61
N LEU A 365 -9.98 -6.04 -27.08
CA LEU A 365 -9.22 -7.14 -27.65
C LEU A 365 -9.23 -8.38 -26.75
N PRO A 366 -9.33 -9.59 -27.32
CA PRO A 366 -9.14 -10.82 -26.55
C PRO A 366 -7.75 -10.87 -25.88
N ASN A 367 -7.67 -11.48 -24.71
CA ASN A 367 -6.43 -11.57 -23.94
C ASN A 367 -5.26 -12.18 -24.71
N TYR A 368 -5.52 -13.19 -25.54
CA TYR A 368 -4.47 -13.82 -26.38
C TYR A 368 -3.90 -12.84 -27.41
N HIS A 369 -4.71 -11.90 -27.92
CA HIS A 369 -4.25 -10.91 -28.89
C HIS A 369 -3.33 -9.88 -28.22
N PHE A 370 -3.73 -9.36 -27.07
CA PHE A 370 -2.89 -8.48 -26.28
C PHE A 370 -1.56 -9.15 -25.93
N LYS A 371 -1.61 -10.41 -25.46
CA LYS A 371 -0.41 -11.18 -25.14
C LYS A 371 0.52 -11.35 -26.34
N ASN A 372 0.00 -11.78 -27.49
CA ASN A 372 0.82 -11.96 -28.70
C ASN A 372 1.52 -10.66 -29.10
N TRP A 373 0.83 -9.53 -28.99
CA TRP A 373 1.38 -8.23 -29.32
C TRP A 373 2.50 -7.82 -28.35
N LEU A 374 2.25 -7.96 -27.07
CA LEU A 374 3.23 -7.71 -26.02
C LEU A 374 4.46 -8.60 -26.15
N ASP A 375 4.28 -9.90 -26.42
CA ASP A 375 5.37 -10.86 -26.57
C ASP A 375 6.27 -10.49 -27.77
N LEU A 376 5.70 -10.05 -28.91
CA LEU A 376 6.46 -9.54 -30.05
C LEU A 376 7.25 -8.26 -29.70
N GLN A 377 6.65 -7.35 -28.93
CA GLN A 377 7.33 -6.15 -28.47
C GLN A 377 8.50 -6.48 -27.53
N ILE A 378 8.32 -7.43 -26.62
CA ILE A 378 9.37 -7.87 -25.71
C ILE A 378 10.49 -8.57 -26.49
N ALA A 379 10.17 -9.47 -27.41
CA ALA A 379 11.15 -10.18 -28.21
C ALA A 379 12.01 -9.22 -29.05
N GLY A 380 11.39 -8.22 -29.66
CA GLY A 380 12.08 -7.33 -30.60
C GLY A 380 12.50 -8.05 -31.89
N ALA A 381 12.88 -7.27 -32.90
CA ALA A 381 13.09 -7.76 -34.26
C ALA A 381 14.10 -8.94 -34.41
N ASN A 382 15.07 -9.01 -33.49
CA ASN A 382 16.15 -10.01 -33.52
C ASN A 382 15.67 -11.44 -33.16
N HIS A 383 14.61 -11.57 -32.38
CA HIS A 383 14.09 -12.85 -31.88
C HIS A 383 12.78 -13.28 -32.54
N ILE A 384 12.32 -12.55 -33.57
CA ILE A 384 11.09 -12.81 -34.29
C ILE A 384 11.40 -13.50 -35.58
N CYS A 385 10.77 -14.65 -35.82
CA CYS A 385 10.79 -15.36 -37.06
C CYS A 385 9.79 -14.76 -38.07
N THR A 386 10.14 -14.82 -39.34
CA THR A 386 9.29 -14.37 -40.44
C THR A 386 8.93 -15.56 -41.34
N ILE A 387 7.67 -15.70 -41.66
CA ILE A 387 7.17 -16.65 -42.66
C ILE A 387 6.34 -15.88 -43.69
N ARG A 388 6.23 -16.40 -44.90
CA ARG A 388 5.31 -15.87 -45.90
C ARG A 388 4.07 -16.73 -45.96
N ASN A 389 2.91 -16.10 -45.93
CA ASN A 389 1.63 -16.77 -46.02
C ASN A 389 1.29 -17.10 -47.52
N GLU A 390 0.14 -17.71 -47.76
CA GLU A 390 -0.33 -18.08 -49.07
C GLU A 390 -0.51 -16.91 -50.06
N TYR A 391 -0.64 -15.68 -49.54
CA TYR A 391 -0.75 -14.42 -50.29
C TYR A 391 0.59 -13.73 -50.47
N ASN A 392 1.71 -14.39 -50.08
CA ASN A 392 3.06 -13.84 -50.10
C ASN A 392 3.30 -12.65 -49.13
N ASP A 393 2.39 -12.44 -48.16
CA ASP A 393 2.56 -11.46 -47.09
C ASP A 393 3.44 -12.00 -45.97
N GLU A 394 4.21 -11.12 -45.34
CA GLU A 394 5.05 -11.49 -44.19
C GLU A 394 4.22 -11.61 -42.91
N GLU A 395 4.31 -12.77 -42.28
CA GLU A 395 3.77 -13.06 -40.96
C GLU A 395 4.91 -13.23 -39.95
N TYR A 396 4.67 -12.75 -38.74
CA TYR A 396 5.67 -12.71 -37.71
C TYR A 396 5.24 -13.58 -36.51
N TYR A 397 6.14 -14.43 -36.05
CA TYR A 397 5.88 -15.34 -34.95
C TYR A 397 7.10 -15.56 -34.07
N LEU A 398 6.88 -16.07 -32.86
CA LEU A 398 7.91 -16.43 -31.90
C LEU A 398 8.05 -17.95 -31.82
N THR A 399 9.28 -18.41 -31.66
CA THR A 399 9.52 -19.82 -31.36
C THR A 399 9.03 -20.14 -29.94
N GLU A 400 8.68 -21.40 -29.68
CA GLU A 400 8.24 -21.86 -28.37
C GLU A 400 9.28 -21.56 -27.27
N GLY A 401 10.57 -21.67 -27.60
CA GLY A 401 11.65 -21.32 -26.67
C GLY A 401 11.68 -19.85 -26.30
N CYS A 402 11.40 -18.94 -27.26
CA CYS A 402 11.27 -17.50 -26.98
C CYS A 402 10.06 -17.23 -26.09
N VAL A 403 8.91 -17.82 -26.40
CA VAL A 403 7.68 -17.67 -25.60
C VAL A 403 7.90 -18.15 -24.16
N LYS A 404 8.56 -19.28 -23.95
CA LYS A 404 8.89 -19.78 -22.61
C LYS A 404 9.79 -18.81 -21.83
N LYS A 405 10.81 -18.22 -22.47
CA LYS A 405 11.68 -17.21 -21.84
C LYS A 405 10.91 -15.95 -21.44
N ILE A 406 10.07 -15.44 -22.34
CA ILE A 406 9.24 -14.25 -22.11
C ILE A 406 8.26 -14.52 -20.97
N ASN A 407 7.56 -15.65 -20.98
CA ASN A 407 6.61 -16.03 -19.93
C ASN A 407 7.30 -16.12 -18.56
N ALA A 408 8.46 -16.75 -18.48
CA ALA A 408 9.24 -16.82 -17.23
C ALA A 408 9.69 -15.44 -16.73
N TRP A 409 10.04 -14.54 -17.65
CA TRP A 409 10.52 -13.20 -17.31
C TRP A 409 9.44 -12.33 -16.68
N TYR A 410 8.18 -12.38 -17.11
CA TYR A 410 7.13 -11.54 -16.56
C TYR A 410 6.11 -12.29 -15.67
N TYR A 411 6.36 -13.56 -15.33
CA TYR A 411 5.41 -14.46 -14.66
C TYR A 411 4.73 -13.83 -13.44
N ASP A 412 5.51 -13.24 -12.55
CA ASP A 412 5.02 -12.60 -11.31
C ASP A 412 4.79 -11.09 -11.44
N ARG A 413 4.85 -10.54 -12.67
CA ARG A 413 4.82 -9.08 -12.89
C ARG A 413 3.79 -8.61 -13.91
N ALA A 414 3.20 -9.49 -14.69
CA ALA A 414 2.19 -9.13 -15.68
C ALA A 414 0.88 -9.86 -15.40
N PHE A 415 -0.17 -9.08 -15.15
CA PHE A 415 -1.51 -9.58 -14.86
C PHE A 415 -2.51 -8.94 -15.81
N ILE A 416 -3.44 -9.73 -16.32
CA ILE A 416 -4.49 -9.26 -17.23
C ILE A 416 -5.86 -9.67 -16.72
N PHE A 417 -6.82 -8.77 -16.85
CA PHE A 417 -8.21 -9.05 -16.51
C PHE A 417 -8.76 -10.13 -17.45
N ASP A 418 -9.34 -11.19 -16.86
CA ASP A 418 -9.93 -12.27 -17.66
C ASP A 418 -11.38 -11.98 -18.00
N ASN A 419 -11.60 -11.40 -19.19
CA ASN A 419 -12.95 -11.12 -19.70
C ASN A 419 -13.79 -12.39 -19.88
N SER A 420 -13.18 -13.56 -20.00
CA SER A 420 -13.90 -14.83 -20.20
C SER A 420 -14.43 -15.44 -18.90
N ALA A 421 -13.87 -15.05 -17.78
CA ALA A 421 -14.26 -15.55 -16.46
C ALA A 421 -15.38 -14.73 -15.80
N VAL A 422 -15.83 -13.62 -16.42
CA VAL A 422 -16.89 -12.76 -15.88
C VAL A 422 -18.24 -13.48 -15.98
N SER A 423 -18.88 -13.74 -14.82
CA SER A 423 -20.28 -14.13 -14.71
C SER A 423 -21.07 -12.97 -14.13
N ASP A 424 -22.26 -12.71 -14.67
CA ASP A 424 -23.10 -11.57 -14.24
C ASP A 424 -23.46 -11.59 -12.74
N ASP A 425 -23.43 -12.77 -12.12
CA ASP A 425 -23.80 -12.96 -10.71
C ASP A 425 -22.64 -12.69 -9.72
N GLU A 426 -21.37 -12.70 -10.16
CA GLU A 426 -20.20 -12.60 -9.28
C GLU A 426 -19.33 -11.37 -9.55
N TYR A 427 -19.61 -10.62 -10.61
CA TYR A 427 -18.80 -9.47 -10.99
C TYR A 427 -19.09 -8.25 -10.12
N GLU A 428 -18.15 -7.88 -9.29
CA GLU A 428 -18.26 -6.73 -8.36
C GLU A 428 -17.71 -5.41 -8.95
N GLY A 429 -17.44 -5.37 -10.24
CA GLY A 429 -16.96 -4.20 -10.96
C GLY A 429 -15.43 -4.11 -11.06
N LEU A 430 -14.95 -3.53 -12.17
CA LEU A 430 -13.51 -3.44 -12.49
C LEU A 430 -12.69 -2.75 -11.39
N ILE A 431 -13.22 -1.72 -10.75
CA ILE A 431 -12.51 -0.97 -9.69
C ILE A 431 -12.13 -1.90 -8.53
N LYS A 432 -13.01 -2.80 -8.14
CA LYS A 432 -12.72 -3.75 -7.05
C LYS A 432 -11.64 -4.74 -7.46
N VAL A 433 -11.78 -5.35 -8.62
CA VAL A 433 -10.77 -6.27 -9.15
C VAL A 433 -9.39 -5.60 -9.25
N MET A 434 -9.35 -4.34 -9.68
CA MET A 434 -8.10 -3.57 -9.72
C MET A 434 -7.49 -3.38 -8.32
N VAL A 435 -8.32 -3.02 -7.33
CA VAL A 435 -7.84 -2.85 -5.94
C VAL A 435 -7.30 -4.15 -5.38
N ASP A 436 -8.03 -5.25 -5.59
CA ASP A 436 -7.59 -6.58 -5.14
C ASP A 436 -6.26 -6.98 -5.80
N ALA A 437 -6.12 -6.74 -7.12
CA ALA A 437 -4.87 -6.99 -7.84
C ALA A 437 -3.71 -6.11 -7.33
N ILE A 438 -3.95 -4.82 -7.11
CA ILE A 438 -2.96 -3.87 -6.57
C ILE A 438 -2.47 -4.34 -5.20
N CYS A 439 -3.40 -4.68 -4.32
CA CYS A 439 -3.06 -5.09 -2.95
C CYS A 439 -2.38 -6.46 -2.89
N ARG A 440 -2.76 -7.38 -3.76
CA ARG A 440 -2.28 -8.76 -3.75
C ARG A 440 -0.95 -8.94 -4.46
N TYR A 441 -0.78 -8.27 -5.60
CA TYR A 441 0.37 -8.45 -6.50
C TYR A 441 1.32 -7.27 -6.52
N ASP A 442 1.13 -6.28 -5.65
CA ASP A 442 1.94 -5.06 -5.56
C ASP A 442 2.03 -4.30 -6.90
N ILE A 443 0.91 -4.20 -7.62
CA ILE A 443 0.84 -3.52 -8.91
C ILE A 443 1.28 -2.05 -8.78
N LYS A 444 2.12 -1.60 -9.72
CA LYS A 444 2.61 -0.22 -9.80
C LYS A 444 2.10 0.52 -11.03
N LEU A 445 1.67 -0.21 -12.06
CA LEU A 445 1.07 0.34 -13.27
C LEU A 445 -0.25 -0.38 -13.56
N VAL A 446 -1.30 0.39 -13.77
CA VAL A 446 -2.60 -0.10 -14.26
C VAL A 446 -2.85 0.48 -15.65
N CYS A 447 -3.18 -0.39 -16.61
CA CYS A 447 -3.53 -0.01 -17.98
C CYS A 447 -4.97 -0.37 -18.27
N ILE A 448 -5.78 0.60 -18.73
CA ILE A 448 -7.20 0.41 -19.03
C ILE A 448 -7.47 0.78 -20.48
N ASP A 449 -7.79 -0.19 -21.31
CA ASP A 449 -8.17 -0.02 -22.73
C ASP A 449 -9.57 -0.61 -22.97
N ASN A 450 -10.64 0.19 -23.01
CA ASN A 450 -10.69 1.63 -22.89
C ASN A 450 -11.72 2.09 -21.83
N LEU A 451 -11.84 3.41 -21.68
CA LEU A 451 -12.78 4.04 -20.75
C LEU A 451 -14.23 3.54 -20.91
N MET A 452 -14.70 3.38 -22.15
CA MET A 452 -16.10 3.00 -22.44
C MET A 452 -16.45 1.58 -22.00
N THR A 453 -15.52 0.64 -22.18
CA THR A 453 -15.72 -0.78 -21.82
C THR A 453 -15.42 -1.05 -20.34
N ALA A 454 -14.68 -0.15 -19.69
CA ALA A 454 -14.29 -0.29 -18.28
C ALA A 454 -15.35 0.18 -17.28
N MET A 455 -16.38 0.87 -17.77
CA MET A 455 -17.44 1.41 -16.90
C MET A 455 -18.62 0.46 -16.81
N ASP A 456 -19.04 0.17 -15.58
CA ASP A 456 -20.34 -0.46 -15.31
C ASP A 456 -21.42 0.63 -15.44
N GLY A 457 -22.06 0.70 -16.59
CA GLY A 457 -23.00 1.78 -16.92
C GLY A 457 -24.40 1.56 -16.34
N ASP A 458 -24.94 2.53 -15.63
CA ASP A 458 -26.38 2.62 -15.35
C ASP A 458 -27.07 3.23 -16.57
N PRO A 459 -28.00 2.48 -17.25
CA PRO A 459 -28.71 2.98 -18.44
C PRO A 459 -29.48 4.28 -18.21
N ASN A 460 -29.82 4.60 -16.96
CA ASN A 460 -30.61 5.78 -16.59
C ASN A 460 -29.77 7.02 -16.28
N THR A 461 -28.46 6.92 -16.31
CA THR A 461 -27.57 8.03 -15.97
C THR A 461 -26.84 8.54 -17.22
N ASP A 462 -26.64 9.87 -17.32
CA ASP A 462 -25.88 10.47 -18.40
C ASP A 462 -24.44 9.90 -18.48
N ILE A 463 -24.08 9.33 -19.62
CA ILE A 463 -22.81 8.69 -19.87
C ILE A 463 -21.60 9.61 -19.57
N TYR A 464 -21.71 10.90 -19.82
CA TYR A 464 -20.62 11.85 -19.54
C TYR A 464 -20.39 12.05 -18.05
N ARG A 465 -21.47 12.02 -17.26
CA ARG A 465 -21.37 12.06 -15.80
C ARG A 465 -20.75 10.78 -15.24
N GLN A 466 -21.10 9.63 -15.81
CA GLN A 466 -20.53 8.35 -15.42
C GLN A 466 -19.03 8.32 -15.73
N GLN A 467 -18.61 8.75 -16.92
CA GLN A 467 -17.20 8.86 -17.32
C GLN A 467 -16.42 9.75 -16.35
N SER A 468 -16.92 10.93 -16.06
CA SER A 468 -16.29 11.87 -15.14
C SER A 468 -16.17 11.28 -13.72
N ALA A 469 -17.22 10.61 -13.24
CA ALA A 469 -17.21 9.95 -11.93
C ALA A 469 -16.20 8.80 -11.88
N PHE A 470 -16.10 7.99 -12.93
CA PHE A 470 -15.16 6.90 -13.04
C PHE A 470 -13.71 7.40 -13.03
N VAL A 471 -13.39 8.41 -13.85
CA VAL A 471 -12.04 9.00 -13.89
C VAL A 471 -11.65 9.61 -12.54
N LYS A 472 -12.58 10.27 -11.84
CA LYS A 472 -12.33 10.79 -10.47
C LYS A 472 -12.08 9.66 -9.46
N LYS A 473 -12.71 8.49 -9.63
CA LYS A 473 -12.42 7.31 -8.80
C LYS A 473 -11.02 6.78 -9.09
N LEU A 474 -10.61 6.73 -10.37
CA LEU A 474 -9.26 6.31 -10.78
C LEU A 474 -8.18 7.23 -10.20
N GLU A 475 -8.36 8.56 -10.24
CA GLU A 475 -7.42 9.52 -9.63
C GLU A 475 -7.27 9.29 -8.12
N LYS A 476 -8.38 9.07 -7.41
CA LYS A 476 -8.31 8.74 -5.97
C LYS A 476 -7.62 7.41 -5.70
N LEU A 477 -7.89 6.41 -6.52
CA LEU A 477 -7.27 5.09 -6.43
C LEU A 477 -5.76 5.20 -6.67
N ALA A 478 -5.35 5.93 -7.73
CA ALA A 478 -3.94 6.16 -8.03
C ALA A 478 -3.20 6.77 -6.82
N GLN A 479 -3.77 7.83 -6.22
CA GLN A 479 -3.21 8.50 -5.05
C GLN A 479 -3.20 7.63 -3.79
N GLN A 480 -4.27 6.86 -3.57
CA GLN A 480 -4.42 6.04 -2.36
C GLN A 480 -3.44 4.86 -2.34
N TYR A 481 -3.22 4.24 -3.49
CA TYR A 481 -2.40 3.03 -3.63
C TYR A 481 -1.01 3.29 -4.24
N ASP A 482 -0.70 4.55 -4.54
CA ASP A 482 0.58 4.96 -5.13
C ASP A 482 0.91 4.17 -6.41
N VAL A 483 -0.05 4.13 -7.35
CA VAL A 483 0.07 3.47 -8.66
C VAL A 483 -0.07 4.48 -9.80
N ALA A 484 0.62 4.25 -10.92
CA ALA A 484 0.37 4.96 -12.15
C ALA A 484 -0.80 4.31 -12.90
N ILE A 485 -1.69 5.09 -13.48
CA ILE A 485 -2.81 4.58 -14.28
C ILE A 485 -2.74 5.18 -15.69
N ILE A 486 -2.77 4.33 -16.72
CA ILE A 486 -2.97 4.74 -18.11
C ILE A 486 -4.41 4.41 -18.48
N LEU A 487 -5.16 5.40 -18.89
CA LEU A 487 -6.54 5.28 -19.35
C LEU A 487 -6.64 5.65 -20.83
N VAL A 488 -7.01 4.71 -21.67
CA VAL A 488 -7.25 4.96 -23.09
C VAL A 488 -8.66 5.50 -23.30
N ALA A 489 -8.78 6.60 -24.05
CA ALA A 489 -10.07 7.14 -24.46
C ALA A 489 -10.08 7.54 -25.92
N HIS A 490 -11.25 7.50 -26.53
CA HIS A 490 -11.45 7.94 -27.90
C HIS A 490 -11.94 9.38 -27.94
N PRO A 491 -11.54 10.21 -28.94
CA PRO A 491 -12.07 11.55 -29.11
C PRO A 491 -13.53 11.53 -29.58
N LYS A 492 -14.23 12.65 -29.37
CA LYS A 492 -15.52 12.88 -30.01
C LYS A 492 -15.35 12.90 -31.54
N LYS A 493 -16.37 12.45 -32.27
CA LYS A 493 -16.43 12.61 -33.72
C LYS A 493 -16.63 14.08 -34.07
N THR A 494 -15.55 14.84 -34.20
CA THR A 494 -15.54 16.22 -34.65
C THR A 494 -14.49 16.39 -35.75
N ASN A 495 -14.78 17.26 -36.74
CA ASN A 495 -13.83 17.62 -37.81
C ASN A 495 -12.86 18.73 -37.38
N ALA A 496 -12.86 19.10 -36.11
CA ALA A 496 -11.99 20.12 -35.57
C ALA A 496 -10.58 19.59 -35.26
N ALA A 497 -9.59 20.49 -35.27
CA ALA A 497 -8.23 20.17 -34.83
C ALA A 497 -8.22 19.57 -33.41
N PHE A 498 -7.29 18.68 -33.16
CA PHE A 498 -7.17 18.02 -31.86
C PHE A 498 -6.85 19.00 -30.76
N ASP A 499 -7.83 19.25 -29.88
CA ASP A 499 -7.69 20.02 -28.65
C ASP A 499 -8.17 19.17 -27.46
N ASN A 500 -7.81 19.53 -26.24
CA ASN A 500 -8.25 18.86 -25.01
C ASN A 500 -9.79 18.78 -24.90
N ASP A 501 -10.52 19.68 -25.54
CA ASP A 501 -12.00 19.70 -25.58
C ASP A 501 -12.59 18.70 -26.57
N THR A 502 -11.79 18.10 -27.46
CA THR A 502 -12.24 17.11 -28.45
C THR A 502 -12.17 15.67 -27.94
N VAL A 503 -11.60 15.42 -26.76
CA VAL A 503 -11.58 14.09 -26.13
C VAL A 503 -13.01 13.63 -25.84
N SER A 504 -13.33 12.39 -26.17
CA SER A 504 -14.66 11.80 -25.94
C SER A 504 -15.00 11.82 -24.44
N GLY A 505 -16.10 12.48 -24.11
CA GLY A 505 -16.46 12.81 -22.74
C GLY A 505 -16.65 14.32 -22.60
N SER A 506 -16.84 14.78 -21.43
CA SER A 506 -16.85 16.20 -21.11
C SER A 506 -15.40 16.71 -20.96
N SER A 507 -15.19 18.01 -21.08
CA SER A 507 -13.96 18.68 -20.60
C SER A 507 -13.60 18.28 -19.16
N ASP A 508 -14.57 17.75 -18.42
CA ASP A 508 -14.38 17.24 -17.06
C ASP A 508 -13.42 16.05 -16.97
N ILE A 509 -13.31 15.20 -18.01
CA ILE A 509 -12.37 14.07 -18.02
C ILE A 509 -10.94 14.57 -18.11
N THR A 510 -10.69 15.43 -19.09
CA THR A 510 -9.36 16.05 -19.28
C THR A 510 -9.02 16.93 -18.08
N ASN A 511 -10.00 17.59 -17.47
CA ASN A 511 -9.80 18.36 -16.24
C ASN A 511 -9.48 17.49 -15.02
N ALA A 512 -9.99 16.27 -14.92
CA ALA A 512 -9.77 15.39 -13.78
C ALA A 512 -8.34 14.83 -13.75
N VAL A 513 -7.76 14.45 -14.91
CA VAL A 513 -6.47 13.77 -15.00
C VAL A 513 -5.27 14.73 -14.88
N SER A 514 -4.12 14.17 -14.50
CA SER A 514 -2.88 14.93 -14.34
C SER A 514 -2.11 15.12 -15.64
N PHE A 515 -2.20 14.17 -16.56
CA PHE A 515 -1.55 14.20 -17.87
C PHE A 515 -2.53 13.82 -18.97
N VAL A 516 -2.38 14.46 -20.14
CA VAL A 516 -3.09 14.08 -21.37
C VAL A 516 -2.06 13.92 -22.49
N PHE A 517 -2.00 12.70 -23.01
CA PHE A 517 -1.20 12.34 -24.18
C PHE A 517 -2.14 12.13 -25.36
N ASN A 518 -1.86 12.79 -26.48
CA ASN A 518 -2.58 12.58 -27.74
C ASN A 518 -1.68 11.84 -28.72
N TYR A 519 -2.15 10.69 -29.17
CA TYR A 519 -1.49 9.86 -30.16
C TYR A 519 -2.19 10.04 -31.51
N GLN A 520 -1.46 10.44 -32.51
CA GLN A 520 -1.97 10.72 -33.85
C GLN A 520 -1.10 10.04 -34.90
N ARG A 521 -1.73 9.41 -35.90
CA ARG A 521 -1.02 8.89 -37.06
C ARG A 521 -0.47 10.06 -37.88
N ALA A 522 0.74 9.91 -38.39
CA ALA A 522 1.35 10.87 -39.30
C ALA A 522 0.62 10.91 -40.66
N ASP A 523 0.70 12.03 -41.33
CA ASP A 523 0.13 12.20 -42.66
C ASP A 523 0.98 11.47 -43.73
N GLU A 524 0.40 11.22 -44.88
CA GLU A 524 1.08 10.55 -45.99
C GLU A 524 2.20 11.48 -46.51
N GLY A 525 3.45 11.00 -46.40
CA GLY A 525 4.64 11.79 -46.78
C GLY A 525 5.52 12.22 -45.61
N ASP A 526 5.05 12.06 -44.37
CA ASP A 526 5.88 12.30 -43.19
C ASP A 526 6.98 11.25 -43.05
N GLU A 527 8.12 11.64 -42.47
CA GLU A 527 9.24 10.72 -42.22
C GLU A 527 8.97 9.71 -41.09
N CYS A 528 8.01 10.02 -40.19
CA CYS A 528 7.61 9.17 -39.09
C CYS A 528 6.24 8.50 -39.32
N ASN A 529 5.86 7.55 -38.47
CA ASN A 529 4.57 6.86 -38.59
C ASN A 529 3.45 7.50 -37.75
N SER A 530 3.83 8.21 -36.67
CA SER A 530 2.88 8.84 -35.77
C SER A 530 3.53 9.96 -34.94
N TYR A 531 2.70 10.76 -34.32
CA TYR A 531 3.10 11.82 -33.40
C TYR A 531 2.49 11.59 -32.03
N LEU A 532 3.28 11.81 -30.99
CA LEU A 532 2.80 11.86 -29.60
C LEU A 532 2.90 13.30 -29.10
N MET A 533 1.77 13.83 -28.68
CA MET A 533 1.66 15.17 -28.10
C MET A 533 1.37 15.08 -26.61
N VAL A 534 1.93 16.00 -25.82
CA VAL A 534 1.60 16.22 -24.42
C VAL A 534 0.79 17.51 -24.34
N THR A 535 -0.53 17.40 -24.25
CA THR A 535 -1.45 18.55 -24.25
C THR A 535 -1.80 19.01 -22.83
N LYS A 536 -1.50 18.18 -21.82
CA LYS A 536 -1.63 18.54 -20.40
C LYS A 536 -0.54 17.89 -19.57
N ASN A 537 0.05 18.69 -18.69
CA ASN A 537 1.04 18.25 -17.71
C ASN A 537 0.95 19.14 -16.46
N ARG A 538 0.26 18.66 -15.44
CA ARG A 538 0.06 19.43 -14.19
C ARG A 538 1.32 19.54 -13.33
N MET A 539 2.33 18.69 -13.55
CA MET A 539 3.49 18.62 -12.66
C MET A 539 4.46 19.79 -12.90
N ASN A 540 4.70 20.14 -14.15
CA ASN A 540 5.66 21.20 -14.48
C ASN A 540 5.19 22.14 -15.58
N GLY A 541 3.97 21.93 -16.13
CA GLY A 541 3.37 22.77 -17.16
C GLY A 541 3.99 22.65 -18.56
N LYS A 542 5.01 21.79 -18.75
CA LYS A 542 5.66 21.62 -20.06
C LYS A 542 4.75 20.82 -20.99
N LEU A 543 4.50 21.37 -22.16
CA LEU A 543 3.68 20.76 -23.21
C LEU A 543 4.55 20.45 -24.44
N MET A 544 4.07 19.51 -25.26
CA MET A 544 4.65 19.16 -26.56
C MET A 544 3.51 19.06 -27.57
N THR A 545 3.30 20.12 -28.35
CA THR A 545 2.19 20.22 -29.31
C THR A 545 2.68 20.88 -30.61
N GLY A 546 1.95 20.73 -31.70
CA GLY A 546 2.31 21.27 -33.01
C GLY A 546 3.68 20.76 -33.46
N ASP A 547 4.54 21.67 -33.90
CA ASP A 547 5.88 21.34 -34.41
C ASP A 547 6.81 20.69 -33.36
N ASN A 548 6.45 20.76 -32.08
CA ASN A 548 7.19 20.13 -31.00
C ASN A 548 6.63 18.73 -30.61
N ALA A 549 5.67 18.19 -31.36
CA ALA A 549 5.18 16.85 -31.16
C ALA A 549 6.32 15.83 -31.31
N ILE A 550 6.28 14.76 -30.53
CA ILE A 550 7.30 13.70 -30.56
C ILE A 550 7.05 12.81 -31.78
N PRO A 551 7.95 12.78 -32.78
CA PRO A 551 7.83 11.83 -33.88
C PRO A 551 8.10 10.41 -33.38
N LEU A 552 7.27 9.47 -33.81
CA LEU A 552 7.36 8.07 -33.43
C LEU A 552 7.41 7.18 -34.69
N TYR A 553 8.27 6.18 -34.61
CA TYR A 553 8.53 5.19 -35.65
C TYR A 553 8.01 3.83 -35.22
N TYR A 554 7.22 3.19 -36.08
CA TYR A 554 6.63 1.89 -35.81
C TYR A 554 7.32 0.79 -36.58
N SER A 555 7.71 -0.27 -35.88
CA SER A 555 8.24 -1.50 -36.49
C SER A 555 7.12 -2.51 -36.69
N GLN A 556 6.79 -2.81 -37.95
CA GLN A 556 5.76 -3.80 -38.26
C GLN A 556 6.12 -5.21 -37.75
N LYS A 557 7.41 -5.58 -37.79
CA LYS A 557 7.90 -6.88 -37.35
C LYS A 557 7.76 -7.03 -35.82
N SER A 558 8.31 -6.10 -35.06
CA SER A 558 8.32 -6.20 -33.60
C SER A 558 7.14 -5.53 -32.92
N LYS A 559 6.27 -4.84 -33.65
CA LYS A 559 5.18 -4.03 -33.10
C LYS A 559 5.65 -2.91 -32.14
N ARG A 560 6.95 -2.62 -32.12
CA ARG A 560 7.52 -1.57 -31.26
C ARG A 560 7.32 -0.19 -31.85
N ILE A 561 7.25 0.77 -30.93
CA ILE A 561 7.18 2.20 -31.20
C ILE A 561 8.40 2.83 -30.54
N SER A 562 9.17 3.64 -31.27
CA SER A 562 10.36 4.31 -30.76
C SER A 562 10.40 5.77 -31.23
N ALA A 563 11.10 6.63 -30.49
CA ALA A 563 11.43 7.99 -30.92
C ALA A 563 12.67 8.05 -31.84
N ASN A 564 13.36 6.93 -32.02
CA ASN A 564 14.51 6.80 -32.90
C ASN A 564 14.33 5.52 -33.76
N PRO A 565 14.30 5.62 -35.10
CA PRO A 565 14.09 4.47 -35.98
C PRO A 565 15.22 3.43 -35.90
N ASN A 566 16.40 3.83 -35.44
CA ASN A 566 17.57 2.93 -35.29
C ASN A 566 17.72 2.39 -33.86
N GLU A 567 16.73 2.55 -32.99
CA GLU A 567 16.81 2.08 -31.62
C GLU A 567 16.73 0.55 -31.56
N VAL A 568 17.79 -0.06 -31.05
CA VAL A 568 17.84 -1.48 -30.72
C VAL A 568 17.75 -1.62 -29.23
N LYS A 569 16.68 -2.22 -28.73
CA LYS A 569 16.46 -2.47 -27.30
C LYS A 569 16.22 -3.95 -27.07
N GLU A 570 16.90 -4.50 -26.08
CA GLU A 570 16.64 -5.84 -25.57
C GLU A 570 16.10 -5.76 -24.14
N TYR A 571 15.07 -6.54 -23.83
CA TYR A 571 14.53 -6.68 -22.49
C TYR A 571 15.26 -7.79 -21.74
N GLY A 572 15.14 -7.81 -20.41
CA GLY A 572 15.91 -8.66 -19.51
C GLY A 572 15.89 -10.15 -19.84
N CYS A 573 14.80 -10.68 -20.46
CA CYS A 573 14.73 -12.07 -20.88
C CYS A 573 15.70 -12.44 -22.02
N PHE A 574 16.22 -11.45 -22.75
CA PHE A 574 17.17 -11.61 -23.87
C PHE A 574 18.51 -10.90 -23.63
N LYS A 575 18.62 -10.11 -22.56
CA LYS A 575 19.93 -9.54 -22.20
C LYS A 575 20.88 -10.68 -21.83
N SER A 576 22.05 -10.71 -22.44
CA SER A 576 23.16 -11.54 -21.96
C SER A 576 23.48 -11.09 -20.53
N ALA A 577 23.76 -12.05 -19.65
CA ALA A 577 24.18 -11.77 -18.27
C ALA A 577 25.58 -11.10 -18.28
N GLU A 578 25.69 -9.90 -18.80
CA GLU A 578 26.85 -9.06 -18.62
C GLU A 578 26.79 -8.38 -17.26
N LYS A 579 27.89 -8.48 -16.55
CA LYS A 579 28.13 -7.83 -15.25
C LYS A 579 27.67 -6.38 -15.29
N TYR A 580 26.89 -6.00 -14.28
CA TYR A 580 26.66 -4.60 -13.94
C TYR A 580 28.02 -3.96 -13.62
N ASP A 581 28.68 -3.39 -14.61
CA ASP A 581 29.67 -2.36 -14.41
C ASP A 581 28.92 -1.03 -14.26
N ASP A 582 29.26 -0.32 -13.21
CA ASP A 582 28.70 0.94 -12.77
C ASP A 582 28.48 1.91 -13.94
N LEU A 583 27.23 2.08 -14.37
CA LEU A 583 26.84 3.19 -15.23
C LEU A 583 26.77 4.44 -14.35
N GLU A 584 27.83 5.23 -14.36
CA GLU A 584 27.80 6.61 -13.91
C GLU A 584 26.68 7.36 -14.66
N TRP A 585 25.71 7.84 -13.89
CA TRP A 585 24.64 8.67 -14.40
C TRP A 585 25.15 10.09 -14.55
N ASP A 586 25.45 10.52 -15.78
CA ASP A 586 25.66 11.93 -16.08
C ASP A 586 24.37 12.70 -15.76
N ILE A 587 24.40 13.39 -14.64
CA ILE A 587 23.38 14.36 -14.21
C ILE A 587 23.75 15.71 -14.84
N LEU A 588 23.07 16.09 -15.86
CA LEU A 588 23.00 17.49 -16.32
C LEU A 588 21.57 18.01 -16.25
#